data_e20306a8696f2fbdba30672f6099acaf
#
_entry.id   e20306a8696f2fbdba30672f6099acaf
#
_cell.length_a   1.000
_cell.length_b   1.000
_cell.length_c   1.000
_cell.angle_alpha   90.00
_cell.angle_beta   90.00
_cell.angle_gamma   90.00
#
_symmetry.space_group_name_H-M   'P 1'
#
loop_
_entity.id
_entity.type
_entity.pdbx_description
1 polymer ?
#
loop_
_entity_poly.entity_id
_entity_poly.type
_entity_poly.pdbx_seq_one_letter_code
_entity_poly.pdbx_strand_id
1 'polypeptide(L)'
;MFKPVSAKEERLLPVYVYGSESLEHQAQISRGKGFMLHSQISVCYSGEGVFTDHNNVSHKVQSGDIMYFTSATSNSYKPISVPWKTDYIVMGGYALIELMIFLGYSKSGVIHLTENIKEKVYQNFKTIIELNNSNT
;
A
#
# COMPACT_ATOMS: atom_id res chain seq x y z
N MET A 1 -6.32 -13.20 2.11
CA MET A 1 -7.60 -12.54 2.43
C MET A 1 -7.38 -11.27 3.20
N PHE A 2 -8.08 -10.21 2.84
CA PHE A 2 -8.04 -8.95 3.57
C PHE A 2 -8.51 -9.14 5.01
N LYS A 3 -7.71 -8.66 5.99
CA LYS A 3 -8.02 -8.75 7.41
C LYS A 3 -8.20 -7.35 7.98
N PRO A 4 -9.45 -6.93 8.26
CA PRO A 4 -9.66 -5.64 8.92
C PRO A 4 -9.32 -5.69 10.40
N VAL A 5 -9.02 -4.53 10.97
CA VAL A 5 -8.83 -4.38 12.41
C VAL A 5 -10.18 -4.58 13.09
N SER A 6 -10.25 -5.50 14.06
CA SER A 6 -11.47 -5.82 14.77
C SER A 6 -11.72 -4.91 15.98
N ALA A 7 -10.67 -4.42 16.63
CA ALA A 7 -10.79 -3.65 17.86
C ALA A 7 -11.15 -2.19 17.59
N LYS A 8 -12.32 -1.77 18.07
CA LYS A 8 -12.80 -0.40 17.92
C LYS A 8 -11.83 0.62 18.52
N GLU A 9 -11.19 0.27 19.63
CA GLU A 9 -10.25 1.13 20.35
C GLU A 9 -9.02 1.46 19.51
N GLU A 10 -8.58 0.56 18.65
CA GLU A 10 -7.42 0.79 17.78
C GLU A 10 -7.70 1.93 16.79
N ARG A 11 -8.94 2.12 16.40
CA ARG A 11 -9.34 3.19 15.46
C ARG A 11 -9.30 4.58 16.10
N LEU A 12 -9.08 4.66 17.41
CA LEU A 12 -8.91 5.92 18.12
C LEU A 12 -7.45 6.40 18.11
N LEU A 13 -6.53 5.55 17.61
CA LEU A 13 -5.12 5.90 17.51
C LEU A 13 -4.90 6.93 16.40
N PRO A 14 -3.87 7.79 16.52
CA PRO A 14 -3.54 8.75 15.48
C PRO A 14 -3.27 8.11 14.12
N VAL A 15 -2.63 6.92 14.14
CA VAL A 15 -2.38 6.10 12.95
C VAL A 15 -2.61 4.64 13.36
N TYR A 16 -3.34 3.89 12.54
CA TYR A 16 -3.57 2.47 12.79
C TYR A 16 -3.61 1.70 11.47
N VAL A 17 -3.39 0.39 11.57
CA VAL A 17 -3.59 -0.51 10.44
C VAL A 17 -5.06 -0.91 10.39
N TYR A 18 -5.75 -0.55 9.31
CA TYR A 18 -7.15 -0.93 9.10
C TYR A 18 -7.25 -2.38 8.63
N GLY A 19 -6.35 -2.82 7.78
CA GLY A 19 -6.32 -4.18 7.29
C GLY A 19 -5.09 -4.45 6.43
N SER A 20 -4.92 -5.70 6.04
CA SER A 20 -3.77 -6.12 5.24
C SER A 20 -4.07 -7.40 4.48
N GLU A 21 -3.27 -7.67 3.44
CA GLU A 21 -3.38 -8.89 2.65
C GLU A 21 -2.08 -9.16 1.90
N SER A 22 -1.74 -10.45 1.75
CA SER A 22 -0.66 -10.90 0.85
C SER A 22 -1.28 -11.44 -0.43
N LEU A 23 -0.80 -10.98 -1.58
CA LEU A 23 -1.32 -11.38 -2.88
C LEU A 23 -0.23 -12.06 -3.70
N GLU A 24 -0.42 -13.35 -4.02
CA GLU A 24 0.45 -14.07 -4.96
C GLU A 24 0.26 -13.56 -6.40
N HIS A 25 -0.95 -13.09 -6.72
CA HIS A 25 -1.33 -12.61 -8.05
C HIS A 25 -2.06 -11.27 -7.93
N GLN A 26 -1.29 -10.20 -7.92
CA GLN A 26 -1.89 -8.85 -7.89
C GLN A 26 -2.67 -8.60 -9.17
N ALA A 27 -3.96 -8.27 -9.04
CA ALA A 27 -4.84 -7.98 -10.15
C ALA A 27 -4.83 -6.51 -10.53
N GLN A 28 -5.41 -6.19 -11.69
CA GLN A 28 -5.61 -4.82 -12.12
C GLN A 28 -6.66 -4.13 -11.24
N ILE A 29 -6.36 -2.89 -10.84
CA ILE A 29 -7.28 -2.05 -10.06
C ILE A 29 -7.22 -0.62 -10.58
N SER A 30 -8.39 0.03 -10.62
CA SER A 30 -8.52 1.46 -10.90
C SER A 30 -9.34 2.13 -9.80
N ARG A 31 -8.89 3.30 -9.35
CA ARG A 31 -9.56 4.06 -8.28
C ARG A 31 -9.73 5.51 -8.70
N GLY A 32 -10.95 6.02 -8.57
CA GLY A 32 -11.22 7.43 -8.76
C GLY A 32 -10.82 8.25 -7.54
N LYS A 33 -10.72 9.57 -7.71
CA LYS A 33 -10.47 10.49 -6.60
C LYS A 33 -11.58 10.34 -5.55
N GLY A 34 -11.19 10.25 -4.28
CA GLY A 34 -12.14 10.11 -3.17
C GLY A 34 -12.68 8.70 -2.97
N PHE A 35 -12.29 7.74 -3.80
CA PHE A 35 -12.78 6.35 -3.70
C PHE A 35 -12.35 5.69 -2.39
N MET A 36 -11.12 5.94 -1.94
CA MET A 36 -10.58 5.34 -0.72
C MET A 36 -10.75 6.28 0.47
N LEU A 37 -11.34 5.77 1.55
CA LEU A 37 -11.41 6.49 2.83
C LEU A 37 -10.11 6.34 3.64
N HIS A 38 -9.32 5.33 3.33
CA HIS A 38 -8.06 5.01 3.99
C HIS A 38 -6.92 5.10 2.98
N SER A 39 -5.71 5.26 3.48
CA SER A 39 -4.50 5.20 2.66
C SER A 39 -3.99 3.76 2.60
N GLN A 40 -3.32 3.43 1.51
CA GLN A 40 -2.78 2.08 1.31
C GLN A 40 -1.34 2.17 0.84
N ILE A 41 -0.51 1.24 1.33
CA ILE A 41 0.82 1.01 0.80
C ILE A 41 0.94 -0.45 0.38
N SER A 42 1.55 -0.68 -0.78
CA SER A 42 1.78 -2.01 -1.33
C SER A 42 3.25 -2.17 -1.66
N VAL A 43 3.86 -3.27 -1.25
CA VAL A 43 5.25 -3.58 -1.60
C VAL A 43 5.27 -4.71 -2.63
N CYS A 44 6.11 -4.57 -3.65
CA CYS A 44 6.30 -5.59 -4.68
C CYS A 44 7.47 -6.49 -4.33
N TYR A 45 7.24 -7.79 -4.30
CA TYR A 45 8.28 -8.80 -4.06
C TYR A 45 8.84 -9.38 -5.35
N SER A 46 7.99 -9.65 -6.32
CA SER A 46 8.42 -10.26 -7.58
C SER A 46 7.41 -9.96 -8.69
N GLY A 47 7.83 -10.17 -9.93
CA GLY A 47 7.05 -9.83 -11.09
C GLY A 47 7.11 -8.34 -11.39
N GLU A 48 6.34 -7.90 -12.36
CA GLU A 48 6.32 -6.52 -12.80
C GLU A 48 4.90 -6.06 -13.03
N GLY A 49 4.64 -4.82 -12.66
CA GLY A 49 3.39 -4.14 -12.95
C GLY A 49 3.66 -2.72 -13.41
N VAL A 50 2.60 -2.02 -13.77
CA VAL A 50 2.63 -0.60 -14.09
C VAL A 50 1.61 0.13 -13.26
N PHE A 51 2.05 1.23 -12.65
CA PHE A 51 1.21 2.17 -11.91
C PHE A 51 1.04 3.43 -12.75
N THR A 52 -0.20 3.87 -12.94
CA THR A 52 -0.50 5.10 -13.67
C THR A 52 -1.07 6.11 -12.69
N ASP A 53 -0.41 7.26 -12.59
CA ASP A 53 -0.81 8.30 -11.66
C ASP A 53 -1.94 9.18 -12.22
N HIS A 54 -2.36 10.18 -11.44
CA HIS A 54 -3.45 11.08 -11.80
C HIS A 54 -3.14 11.97 -13.02
N ASN A 55 -1.87 12.08 -13.40
CA ASN A 55 -1.43 12.82 -14.59
C ASN A 55 -1.26 11.90 -15.80
N ASN A 56 -1.72 10.66 -15.72
CA ASN A 56 -1.56 9.62 -16.75
C ASN A 56 -0.09 9.29 -17.03
N VAL A 57 0.80 9.52 -16.07
CA VAL A 57 2.19 9.09 -16.16
C VAL A 57 2.31 7.68 -15.62
N SER A 58 2.91 6.80 -16.40
CA SER A 58 3.09 5.39 -16.03
C SER A 58 4.45 5.17 -15.40
N HIS A 59 4.44 4.38 -14.32
CA HIS A 59 5.63 4.03 -13.55
C HIS A 59 5.71 2.51 -13.47
N LYS A 60 6.85 1.96 -13.84
CA LYS A 60 7.08 0.52 -13.68
C LYS A 60 7.24 0.19 -12.20
N VAL A 61 6.64 -0.91 -11.79
CA VAL A 61 6.72 -1.42 -10.41
C VAL A 61 7.29 -2.82 -10.43
N GLN A 62 8.42 -3.00 -9.76
CA GLN A 62 9.14 -4.27 -9.72
C GLN A 62 9.64 -4.53 -8.30
N SER A 63 10.38 -5.62 -8.11
CA SER A 63 10.90 -6.01 -6.79
C SER A 63 11.58 -4.83 -6.08
N GLY A 64 11.15 -4.55 -4.86
CA GLY A 64 11.68 -3.45 -4.05
C GLY A 64 10.97 -2.12 -4.24
N ASP A 65 9.91 -2.07 -5.03
CA ASP A 65 9.14 -0.84 -5.20
C ASP A 65 7.90 -0.86 -4.31
N ILE A 66 7.51 0.33 -3.86
CA ILE A 66 6.28 0.54 -3.09
C ILE A 66 5.34 1.42 -3.90
N MET A 67 4.08 0.99 -4.02
CA MET A 67 2.99 1.85 -4.46
C MET A 67 2.29 2.40 -3.24
N TYR A 68 1.99 3.70 -3.23
CA TYR A 68 1.20 4.30 -2.15
C TYR A 68 0.00 5.03 -2.75
N PHE A 69 -1.13 4.90 -2.07
CA PHE A 69 -2.42 5.38 -2.55
C PHE A 69 -3.07 6.25 -1.49
N THR A 70 -3.53 7.42 -1.91
CA THR A 70 -4.31 8.32 -1.07
C THR A 70 -5.62 8.65 -1.77
N SER A 71 -6.60 9.14 -1.03
CA SER A 71 -7.87 9.56 -1.61
C SER A 71 -7.77 10.88 -2.40
N ALA A 72 -6.63 11.58 -2.31
CA ALA A 72 -6.47 12.88 -2.93
C ALA A 72 -6.43 12.82 -4.46
N THR A 73 -6.00 11.69 -5.03
CA THR A 73 -5.84 11.55 -6.48
C THR A 73 -6.32 10.20 -6.97
N SER A 74 -6.72 10.16 -8.25
CA SER A 74 -7.02 8.90 -8.93
C SER A 74 -5.73 8.15 -9.25
N ASN A 75 -5.85 6.83 -9.40
CA ASN A 75 -4.73 5.98 -9.77
C ASN A 75 -5.23 4.66 -10.36
N SER A 76 -4.35 3.96 -11.07
CA SER A 76 -4.62 2.61 -11.54
C SER A 76 -3.32 1.82 -11.60
N TYR A 77 -3.42 0.51 -11.48
CA TYR A 77 -2.26 -0.35 -11.67
C TYR A 77 -2.71 -1.71 -12.22
N LYS A 78 -1.80 -2.34 -12.95
CA LYS A 78 -2.05 -3.65 -13.57
C LYS A 78 -0.76 -4.43 -13.70
N PRO A 79 -0.82 -5.78 -13.73
CA PRO A 79 0.37 -6.60 -13.99
C PRO A 79 0.85 -6.44 -15.43
N ILE A 80 2.17 -6.44 -15.62
CA ILE A 80 2.83 -6.58 -16.91
C ILE A 80 3.23 -8.04 -17.08
N SER A 81 3.84 -8.63 -16.04
CA SER A 81 4.20 -10.03 -15.99
C SER A 81 3.44 -10.74 -14.89
N VAL A 82 3.17 -12.04 -15.08
CA VAL A 82 2.39 -12.84 -14.13
C VAL A 82 3.29 -13.98 -13.65
N PRO A 83 3.35 -14.29 -12.34
CA PRO A 83 2.64 -13.62 -11.25
C PRO A 83 3.30 -12.30 -10.82
N TRP A 84 2.48 -11.36 -10.39
CA TRP A 84 2.94 -10.11 -9.78
C TRP A 84 2.59 -10.19 -8.30
N LYS A 85 3.61 -10.41 -7.47
CA LYS A 85 3.43 -10.70 -6.04
C LYS A 85 3.61 -9.45 -5.21
N THR A 86 2.59 -9.11 -4.42
CA THR A 86 2.59 -7.93 -3.54
C THR A 86 2.00 -8.26 -2.19
N ASP A 87 2.40 -7.48 -1.19
CA ASP A 87 1.68 -7.38 0.08
C ASP A 87 1.16 -5.96 0.20
N TYR A 88 -0.01 -5.77 0.83
CA TYR A 88 -0.49 -4.43 1.08
C TYR A 88 -1.02 -4.25 2.49
N ILE A 89 -0.95 -3.01 2.96
CA ILE A 89 -1.43 -2.57 4.27
C ILE A 89 -2.31 -1.35 4.03
N VAL A 90 -3.53 -1.39 4.57
CA VAL A 90 -4.45 -0.25 4.56
C VAL A 90 -4.37 0.43 5.91
N MET A 91 -4.16 1.74 5.91
CA MET A 91 -3.95 2.54 7.11
C MET A 91 -5.03 3.59 7.27
N GLY A 92 -5.33 3.91 8.51
CA GLY A 92 -6.25 4.98 8.87
C GLY A 92 -5.75 5.76 10.08
N GLY A 93 -6.56 6.69 10.56
CA GLY A 93 -6.26 7.48 11.74
C GLY A 93 -6.33 8.98 11.47
N TYR A 94 -6.67 9.73 12.53
CA TYR A 94 -6.91 11.18 12.37
C TYR A 94 -5.65 11.97 12.03
N ALA A 95 -4.45 11.43 12.30
CA ALA A 95 -3.19 12.10 12.00
C ALA A 95 -2.51 11.60 10.72
N LEU A 96 -3.09 10.60 10.04
CA LEU A 96 -2.44 9.95 8.91
C LEU A 96 -2.21 10.90 7.73
N ILE A 97 -3.22 11.68 7.35
CA ILE A 97 -3.13 12.59 6.20
C ILE A 97 -2.04 13.64 6.43
N GLU A 98 -2.00 14.22 7.63
CA GLU A 98 -0.96 15.22 7.99
C GLU A 98 0.43 14.61 7.93
N LEU A 99 0.58 13.37 8.42
CA LEU A 99 1.85 12.64 8.37
C LEU A 99 2.27 12.40 6.91
N MET A 100 1.35 11.96 6.06
CA MET A 100 1.65 11.72 4.65
C MET A 100 2.07 13.00 3.93
N ILE A 101 1.39 14.11 4.21
CA ILE A 101 1.76 15.42 3.66
C ILE A 101 3.16 15.82 4.11
N PHE A 102 3.46 15.66 5.39
CA PHE A 102 4.77 16.00 5.96
C PHE A 102 5.88 15.19 5.31
N LEU A 103 5.63 13.90 5.02
CA LEU A 103 6.60 13.02 4.39
C LEU A 103 6.71 13.23 2.86
N GLY A 104 5.86 14.07 2.28
CA GLY A 104 5.87 14.32 0.83
C GLY A 104 5.02 13.33 0.02
N TYR A 105 4.17 12.54 0.66
CA TYR A 105 3.36 11.51 0.02
C TYR A 105 1.87 11.83 0.05
N SER A 106 1.52 13.10 -0.19
CA SER A 106 0.11 13.53 -0.18
C SER A 106 -0.70 13.01 -1.37
N LYS A 107 -0.02 12.64 -2.45
CA LYS A 107 -0.63 12.10 -3.67
C LYS A 107 -0.17 10.67 -3.87
N SER A 108 -0.98 9.89 -4.62
CA SER A 108 -0.60 8.50 -4.94
C SER A 108 0.64 8.47 -5.83
N GLY A 109 1.47 7.46 -5.66
CA GLY A 109 2.73 7.35 -6.42
C GLY A 109 3.51 6.08 -6.14
N VAL A 110 4.77 6.08 -6.57
CA VAL A 110 5.69 4.94 -6.43
C VAL A 110 6.97 5.40 -5.76
N ILE A 111 7.48 4.57 -4.86
CA ILE A 111 8.79 4.75 -4.19
C ILE A 111 9.67 3.57 -4.58
N HIS A 112 10.90 3.87 -5.03
CA HIS A 112 11.91 2.84 -5.33
C HIS A 112 12.82 2.69 -4.12
N LEU A 113 12.74 1.55 -3.44
CA LEU A 113 13.57 1.28 -2.26
C LEU A 113 15.00 0.94 -2.68
N THR A 114 15.97 1.45 -1.92
CA THR A 114 17.36 1.07 -2.11
C THR A 114 17.60 -0.34 -1.55
N GLU A 115 18.64 -1.03 -2.05
CA GLU A 115 18.92 -2.41 -1.64
C GLU A 115 19.16 -2.55 -0.13
N ASN A 116 19.78 -1.53 0.50
CA ASN A 116 20.09 -1.60 1.93
C ASN A 116 18.89 -1.47 2.85
N ILE A 117 17.74 -0.98 2.37
CA ILE A 117 16.52 -0.87 3.18
C ILE A 117 15.40 -1.82 2.74
N LYS A 118 15.53 -2.41 1.55
CA LYS A 118 14.51 -3.28 0.97
C LYS A 118 14.15 -4.44 1.89
N GLU A 119 15.14 -5.17 2.39
CA GLU A 119 14.91 -6.32 3.27
C GLU A 119 14.23 -5.91 4.58
N LYS A 120 14.61 -4.77 5.13
CA LYS A 120 14.02 -4.24 6.35
C LYS A 120 12.54 -3.91 6.14
N VAL A 121 12.21 -3.30 5.01
CA VAL A 121 10.82 -3.00 4.67
C VAL A 121 10.02 -4.28 4.48
N TYR A 122 10.58 -5.29 3.80
CA TYR A 122 9.93 -6.58 3.63
C TYR A 122 9.62 -7.23 4.98
N GLN A 123 10.59 -7.23 5.91
CA GLN A 123 10.38 -7.79 7.23
C GLN A 123 9.30 -7.05 8.01
N ASN A 124 9.26 -5.72 7.91
CA ASN A 124 8.24 -4.91 8.57
C ASN A 124 6.84 -5.24 8.03
N PHE A 125 6.69 -5.38 6.71
CA PHE A 125 5.42 -5.79 6.11
C PHE A 125 4.97 -7.16 6.63
N LYS A 126 5.87 -8.13 6.64
CA LYS A 126 5.56 -9.48 7.14
C LYS A 126 5.14 -9.46 8.59
N THR A 127 5.85 -8.71 9.43
CA THR A 127 5.53 -8.60 10.84
C THR A 127 4.14 -7.99 11.06
N ILE A 128 3.82 -6.92 10.35
CA ILE A 128 2.51 -6.25 10.46
C ILE A 128 1.40 -7.19 10.02
N ILE A 129 1.58 -7.90 8.90
CA ILE A 129 0.58 -8.83 8.37
C ILE A 129 0.38 -10.01 9.33
N GLU A 130 1.46 -10.57 9.87
CA GLU A 130 1.37 -11.66 10.84
C GLU A 130 0.63 -11.23 12.11
N LEU A 131 0.96 -10.06 12.65
CA LEU A 131 0.28 -9.53 13.82
C LEU A 131 -1.20 -9.28 13.55
N ASN A 132 -1.53 -8.75 12.38
CA ASN A 132 -2.91 -8.51 11.99
C ASN A 132 -3.68 -9.84 11.84
N ASN A 133 -3.06 -10.87 11.29
CA ASN A 133 -3.69 -12.18 11.11
C ASN A 133 -3.86 -12.93 12.42
N SER A 134 -2.98 -12.74 13.40
CA SER A 134 -3.08 -13.40 14.70
C SER A 134 -4.05 -12.70 15.65
N ASN A 135 -4.50 -11.52 15.29
CA ASN A 135 -5.36 -10.67 16.12
C ASN A 135 -6.85 -10.94 15.82
N THR A 136 -7.28 -12.16 16.09
CA THR A 136 -8.66 -12.61 15.80
C THR A 136 -9.53 -12.72 17.05
#